data_4bbde37f06415ccd3f6270e0b5a28494
#
_entry.id   4bbde37f06415ccd3f6270e0b5a28494
#
_cell.length_a   1.000
_cell.length_b   1.000
_cell.length_c   1.000
_cell.angle_alpha   90.00
_cell.angle_beta   90.00
_cell.angle_gamma   90.00
#
_symmetry.space_group_name_H-M   'P 1'
#
loop_
_entity.id
_entity.type
_entity.pdbx_description
1 polymer ?
#
loop_
_entity_poly.entity_id
_entity_poly.type
_entity_poly.pdbx_seq_one_letter_code
_entity_poly.pdbx_strand_id
1 'polypeptide(L)'
;MVVERQRVQEQDKIQRRSNFEPVESNLTQEQVKLEASRCLHCKNPKCVQGCPVNIQIPEFIKALKEDNLEEAGKIIRQTSMLPSVCGRVCPQERQCEGNCILGIKGQPVAIGALERYVGDNTKAEQAEIKPSGKKVAVVGSGCAGITAAADLRKAGHEVVVFEALHKLGGVLRYGIPPFRLPRTILDREITNLKSMGVVFHTDVVVGKSITLKQLKEDGFDAIFICSGAGLPKMMHIKGENLNGVFSANEFLTRVNLMGAGRDPESITPLRVGKKVAVIGGGNVAMDAARTAVRVGFEEVSILYRRTEKELPARLEEIRHAKEEGVQFKFLHAPVEILENEGYVAGMKFELCELGEPDATGRRKPVGTGKFVVEDVDTVIVALGTGPNPIIQRSAEAEGLEIITDAKGYISVDADTRSTNIPCVFAGGDVAPVGASNAINAMGAGKKAAKAINEMLK
;
A
#
# COMPACT_ATOMS: atom_id res chain seq x y z
N MET A 1 34.38 17.33 -8.00
CA MET A 1 34.10 15.91 -7.73
C MET A 1 32.63 15.64 -7.97
N VAL A 2 32.29 14.56 -8.69
CA VAL A 2 30.89 14.13 -8.86
C VAL A 2 30.48 13.45 -7.55
N VAL A 3 29.47 13.98 -6.88
CA VAL A 3 28.92 13.37 -5.65
C VAL A 3 28.15 12.13 -6.02
N GLU A 4 28.53 10.97 -5.46
CA GLU A 4 27.83 9.71 -5.66
C GLU A 4 26.48 9.70 -4.93
N ARG A 5 25.52 8.91 -5.44
CA ARG A 5 24.22 8.69 -4.78
C ARG A 5 24.44 8.09 -3.39
N GLN A 6 23.88 8.74 -2.39
CA GLN A 6 23.91 8.24 -1.02
C GLN A 6 22.95 7.04 -0.86
N ARG A 7 23.35 6.08 -0.04
CA ARG A 7 22.57 4.88 0.26
C ARG A 7 22.25 4.80 1.74
N VAL A 8 21.06 4.40 2.05
CA VAL A 8 20.68 4.04 3.43
C VAL A 8 21.46 2.81 3.88
N GLN A 9 21.72 2.71 5.17
CA GLN A 9 22.28 1.49 5.75
C GLN A 9 21.17 0.44 5.92
N GLU A 10 21.51 -0.81 5.67
CA GLU A 10 20.59 -1.95 5.80
C GLU A 10 21.08 -2.88 6.90
N GLN A 11 20.14 -3.57 7.56
CA GLN A 11 20.49 -4.69 8.42
C GLN A 11 21.22 -5.78 7.62
N ASP A 12 22.13 -6.49 8.29
CA ASP A 12 22.75 -7.69 7.71
C ASP A 12 21.70 -8.67 7.19
N LYS A 13 21.93 -9.20 5.99
CA LYS A 13 20.99 -10.04 5.26
C LYS A 13 20.58 -11.34 5.98
N ILE A 14 21.45 -11.87 6.86
CA ILE A 14 21.16 -13.07 7.65
C ILE A 14 20.41 -12.68 8.91
N GLN A 15 20.88 -11.65 9.62
CA GLN A 15 20.26 -11.17 10.85
C GLN A 15 18.81 -10.72 10.64
N ARG A 16 18.52 -10.00 9.55
CA ARG A 16 17.17 -9.47 9.28
C ARG A 16 16.12 -10.53 8.97
N ARG A 17 16.53 -11.78 8.67
CA ARG A 17 15.62 -12.91 8.44
C ARG A 17 14.92 -13.39 9.71
N SER A 18 15.44 -13.09 10.88
CA SER A 18 14.96 -13.58 12.18
C SER A 18 14.23 -12.53 13.00
N ASN A 19 13.98 -11.33 12.44
CA ASN A 19 13.32 -10.25 13.15
C ASN A 19 12.39 -9.44 12.24
N PHE A 20 11.53 -8.61 12.85
CA PHE A 20 10.59 -7.72 12.15
C PHE A 20 11.01 -6.23 12.25
N GLU A 21 12.24 -5.96 12.70
CA GLU A 21 12.76 -4.60 12.74
C GLU A 21 12.98 -4.02 11.35
N PRO A 22 12.98 -2.69 11.18
CA PRO A 22 13.17 -2.04 9.89
C PRO A 22 14.44 -2.51 9.20
N VAL A 23 14.32 -2.97 7.95
CA VAL A 23 15.49 -3.40 7.15
C VAL A 23 16.43 -2.26 6.88
N GLU A 24 15.90 -1.07 6.60
CA GLU A 24 16.66 0.14 6.26
C GLU A 24 16.64 1.15 7.39
N SER A 25 17.77 1.81 7.62
CA SER A 25 17.87 3.01 8.45
C SER A 25 17.59 4.29 7.63
N ASN A 26 17.60 5.46 8.27
CA ASN A 26 17.63 6.73 7.57
C ASN A 26 19.04 7.09 7.07
N LEU A 27 19.12 8.04 6.13
CA LEU A 27 20.38 8.74 5.84
C LEU A 27 20.83 9.54 7.06
N THR A 28 22.14 9.70 7.24
CA THR A 28 22.69 10.66 8.21
C THR A 28 22.50 12.08 7.72
N GLN A 29 22.62 13.06 8.58
CA GLN A 29 22.53 14.48 8.20
C GLN A 29 23.57 14.87 7.14
N GLU A 30 24.80 14.35 7.23
CA GLU A 30 25.84 14.56 6.23
C GLU A 30 25.44 13.94 4.88
N GLN A 31 24.95 12.73 4.87
CA GLN A 31 24.47 12.06 3.66
C GLN A 31 23.29 12.81 3.03
N VAL A 32 22.36 13.35 3.84
CA VAL A 32 21.27 14.20 3.35
C VAL A 32 21.78 15.43 2.63
N LYS A 33 22.76 16.15 3.20
CA LYS A 33 23.36 17.33 2.57
C LYS A 33 24.08 16.99 1.26
N LEU A 34 24.84 15.88 1.25
CA LEU A 34 25.52 15.37 0.06
C LEU A 34 24.51 15.00 -1.03
N GLU A 35 23.46 14.24 -0.69
CA GLU A 35 22.43 13.83 -1.66
C GLU A 35 21.63 15.02 -2.17
N ALA A 36 21.26 15.97 -1.31
CA ALA A 36 20.56 17.19 -1.70
C ALA A 36 21.39 18.04 -2.67
N SER A 37 22.74 18.07 -2.51
CA SER A 37 23.64 18.79 -3.41
C SER A 37 23.65 18.25 -4.84
N ARG A 38 23.22 17.00 -5.06
CA ARG A 38 23.13 16.38 -6.40
C ARG A 38 21.97 16.91 -7.22
N CYS A 39 20.94 17.49 -6.58
CA CYS A 39 19.78 18.01 -7.29
C CYS A 39 20.16 19.18 -8.19
N LEU A 40 19.79 19.11 -9.47
CA LEU A 40 20.07 20.12 -10.48
C LEU A 40 19.07 21.29 -10.47
N HIS A 41 18.03 21.27 -9.63
CA HIS A 41 16.97 22.27 -9.58
C HIS A 41 16.42 22.62 -10.97
N CYS A 42 16.00 21.58 -11.72
CA CYS A 42 15.55 21.69 -13.11
C CYS A 42 14.42 22.69 -13.27
N LYS A 43 14.46 23.55 -14.29
CA LYS A 43 13.38 24.50 -14.63
C LYS A 43 12.05 23.79 -14.95
N ASN A 44 12.11 22.60 -15.53
CA ASN A 44 10.97 21.72 -15.78
C ASN A 44 11.20 20.35 -15.10
N PRO A 45 10.89 20.21 -13.79
CA PRO A 45 11.27 19.06 -13.00
C PRO A 45 10.38 17.84 -13.33
N LYS A 46 10.92 16.93 -14.12
CA LYS A 46 10.22 15.67 -14.49
C LYS A 46 9.89 14.79 -13.27
N CYS A 47 10.70 14.88 -12.20
CA CYS A 47 10.43 14.19 -10.94
C CYS A 47 9.11 14.63 -10.28
N VAL A 48 8.75 15.92 -10.37
CA VAL A 48 7.44 16.43 -9.90
C VAL A 48 6.31 15.84 -10.72
N GLN A 49 6.44 15.83 -12.05
CA GLN A 49 5.45 15.24 -12.96
C GLN A 49 5.29 13.72 -12.75
N GLY A 50 6.36 13.04 -12.36
CA GLY A 50 6.34 11.62 -12.03
C GLY A 50 5.76 11.31 -10.64
N CYS A 51 5.49 12.33 -9.81
CA CYS A 51 4.85 12.15 -8.52
C CYS A 51 3.32 12.30 -8.65
N PRO A 52 2.52 11.27 -8.28
CA PRO A 52 1.06 11.32 -8.40
C PRO A 52 0.35 12.45 -7.66
N VAL A 53 1.01 13.04 -6.65
CA VAL A 53 0.50 14.21 -5.90
C VAL A 53 1.31 15.48 -6.14
N ASN A 54 2.22 15.46 -7.10
CA ASN A 54 3.02 16.62 -7.52
C ASN A 54 3.78 17.32 -6.38
N ILE A 55 4.44 16.54 -5.50
CA ILE A 55 5.32 17.10 -4.46
C ILE A 55 6.34 18.01 -5.14
N GLN A 56 6.57 19.23 -4.59
CA GLN A 56 7.54 20.19 -5.08
C GLN A 56 8.97 19.75 -4.71
N ILE A 57 9.44 18.69 -5.41
CA ILE A 57 10.67 17.95 -5.09
C ILE A 57 11.91 18.85 -5.12
N PRO A 58 12.16 19.69 -6.15
CA PRO A 58 13.32 20.57 -6.14
C PRO A 58 13.30 21.55 -4.96
N GLU A 59 12.13 22.03 -4.56
CA GLU A 59 11.99 23.03 -3.51
C GLU A 59 12.30 22.44 -2.12
N PHE A 60 11.74 21.26 -1.79
CA PHE A 60 12.08 20.63 -0.51
C PHE A 60 13.55 20.20 -0.44
N ILE A 61 14.15 19.77 -1.57
CA ILE A 61 15.57 19.41 -1.63
C ILE A 61 16.43 20.67 -1.49
N LYS A 62 16.01 21.82 -2.03
CA LYS A 62 16.66 23.11 -1.82
C LYS A 62 16.67 23.49 -0.35
N ALA A 63 15.54 23.39 0.33
CA ALA A 63 15.45 23.64 1.77
C ALA A 63 16.40 22.74 2.58
N LEU A 64 16.51 21.43 2.22
CA LEU A 64 17.49 20.53 2.84
C LEU A 64 18.95 20.94 2.60
N LYS A 65 19.26 21.42 1.41
CA LYS A 65 20.59 21.92 1.07
C LYS A 65 20.95 23.17 1.88
N GLU A 66 19.95 23.99 2.21
CA GLU A 66 20.07 25.20 3.02
C GLU A 66 19.95 24.92 4.54
N ASP A 67 19.97 23.64 4.94
CA ASP A 67 19.84 23.16 6.34
C ASP A 67 18.53 23.56 7.02
N ASN A 68 17.49 23.80 6.23
CA ASN A 68 16.16 24.18 6.70
C ASN A 68 15.18 22.99 6.63
N LEU A 69 15.29 22.08 7.60
CA LEU A 69 14.53 20.84 7.65
C LEU A 69 13.02 21.08 7.84
N GLU A 70 12.64 22.07 8.67
CA GLU A 70 11.23 22.40 8.91
C GLU A 70 10.55 22.92 7.64
N GLU A 71 11.22 23.76 6.87
CA GLU A 71 10.69 24.25 5.60
C GLU A 71 10.54 23.12 4.57
N ALA A 72 11.52 22.19 4.50
CA ALA A 72 11.36 20.99 3.68
C ALA A 72 10.12 20.19 4.05
N GLY A 73 9.85 20.04 5.35
CA GLY A 73 8.65 19.38 5.88
C GLY A 73 7.35 20.10 5.49
N LYS A 74 7.31 21.43 5.57
CA LYS A 74 6.16 22.24 5.15
C LYS A 74 5.87 22.07 3.66
N ILE A 75 6.90 22.16 2.81
CA ILE A 75 6.76 22.01 1.36
C ILE A 75 6.19 20.65 1.00
N ILE A 76 6.70 19.55 1.55
CA ILE A 76 6.17 18.21 1.29
C ILE A 76 4.71 18.11 1.72
N ARG A 77 4.37 18.60 2.92
CA ARG A 77 3.02 18.47 3.50
C ARG A 77 1.95 19.33 2.84
N GLN A 78 2.31 20.22 1.92
CA GLN A 78 1.32 20.88 1.06
C GLN A 78 0.54 19.87 0.20
N THR A 79 1.20 18.79 -0.22
CA THR A 79 0.61 17.80 -1.13
C THR A 79 0.66 16.36 -0.63
N SER A 80 1.59 15.99 0.25
CA SER A 80 1.72 14.65 0.83
C SER A 80 1.56 14.69 2.36
N MET A 81 0.53 14.04 2.88
CA MET A 81 0.28 13.99 4.33
C MET A 81 1.09 12.92 5.05
N LEU A 82 1.65 11.96 4.32
CA LEU A 82 2.36 10.79 4.88
C LEU A 82 3.79 10.65 4.33
N PRO A 83 4.67 11.66 4.45
CA PRO A 83 6.00 11.61 3.86
C PRO A 83 6.85 10.44 4.36
N SER A 84 6.78 10.11 5.65
CA SER A 84 7.48 8.95 6.22
C SER A 84 7.03 7.61 5.62
N VAL A 85 5.76 7.50 5.24
CA VAL A 85 5.20 6.32 4.57
C VAL A 85 5.65 6.30 3.11
N CYS A 86 5.44 7.40 2.39
CA CYS A 86 5.77 7.50 0.95
C CYS A 86 7.25 7.26 0.68
N GLY A 87 8.14 7.84 1.49
CA GLY A 87 9.58 7.63 1.38
C GLY A 87 10.02 6.16 1.55
N ARG A 88 9.17 5.32 2.22
CA ARG A 88 9.44 3.90 2.41
C ARG A 88 8.78 2.98 1.38
N VAL A 89 7.54 3.29 0.95
CA VAL A 89 6.72 2.31 0.23
C VAL A 89 6.38 2.69 -1.21
N CYS A 90 6.59 3.94 -1.64
CA CYS A 90 6.40 4.33 -3.03
C CYS A 90 7.34 3.57 -3.96
N PRO A 91 6.92 3.21 -5.17
CA PRO A 91 7.81 2.69 -6.20
C PRO A 91 8.55 3.84 -6.89
N GLN A 92 9.48 4.50 -6.16
CA GLN A 92 10.17 5.70 -6.60
C GLN A 92 10.88 5.52 -7.94
N GLU A 93 11.42 4.32 -8.19
CA GLU A 93 12.07 3.92 -9.43
C GLU A 93 11.16 3.98 -10.67
N ARG A 94 9.84 3.99 -10.46
CA ARG A 94 8.82 4.14 -11.51
C ARG A 94 8.08 5.48 -11.46
N GLN A 95 8.39 6.30 -10.46
CA GLN A 95 7.75 7.58 -10.20
C GLN A 95 8.78 8.72 -10.22
N CYS A 96 9.00 9.40 -9.08
CA CYS A 96 9.87 10.56 -9.00
C CYS A 96 11.32 10.27 -9.39
N GLU A 97 11.93 9.21 -8.86
CA GLU A 97 13.32 8.86 -9.16
C GLU A 97 13.48 8.36 -10.60
N GLY A 98 12.52 7.54 -11.10
CA GLY A 98 12.51 7.08 -12.48
C GLY A 98 12.42 8.21 -13.53
N ASN A 99 11.91 9.37 -13.11
CA ASN A 99 11.83 10.58 -13.94
C ASN A 99 12.94 11.61 -13.65
N CYS A 100 13.87 11.29 -12.75
CA CYS A 100 15.00 12.19 -12.48
C CYS A 100 15.97 12.22 -13.65
N ILE A 101 16.30 13.42 -14.14
CA ILE A 101 17.19 13.61 -15.30
C ILE A 101 18.59 13.00 -15.09
N LEU A 102 19.09 12.97 -13.84
CA LEU A 102 20.37 12.34 -13.52
C LEU A 102 20.34 10.82 -13.78
N GLY A 103 19.17 10.20 -13.73
CA GLY A 103 19.00 8.77 -14.04
C GLY A 103 19.25 8.39 -15.50
N ILE A 104 19.29 9.37 -16.42
CA ILE A 104 19.50 9.12 -17.86
C ILE A 104 20.94 8.62 -18.15
N LYS A 105 21.94 9.22 -17.46
CA LYS A 105 23.37 8.92 -17.67
C LYS A 105 24.08 8.45 -16.40
N GLY A 106 23.34 8.26 -15.30
CA GLY A 106 23.91 7.87 -14.02
C GLY A 106 22.82 7.43 -13.05
N GLN A 107 22.97 7.80 -11.77
CA GLN A 107 22.00 7.45 -10.73
C GLN A 107 21.11 8.65 -10.41
N PRO A 108 19.77 8.49 -10.34
CA PRO A 108 18.85 9.53 -9.93
C PRO A 108 19.17 10.02 -8.51
N VAL A 109 18.66 11.18 -8.12
CA VAL A 109 18.65 11.61 -6.72
C VAL A 109 17.82 10.63 -5.90
N ALA A 110 18.27 10.28 -4.69
CA ALA A 110 17.57 9.42 -3.76
C ALA A 110 16.39 10.15 -3.09
N ILE A 111 15.39 10.52 -3.91
CA ILE A 111 14.27 11.39 -3.51
C ILE A 111 13.46 10.73 -2.39
N GLY A 112 13.18 9.42 -2.49
CA GLY A 112 12.45 8.70 -1.46
C GLY A 112 13.18 8.68 -0.12
N ALA A 113 14.50 8.50 -0.12
CA ALA A 113 15.30 8.53 1.11
C ALA A 113 15.31 9.93 1.75
N LEU A 114 15.39 10.99 0.94
CA LEU A 114 15.28 12.37 1.43
C LEU A 114 13.88 12.68 1.97
N GLU A 115 12.81 12.27 1.27
CA GLU A 115 11.42 12.42 1.73
C GLU A 115 11.20 11.69 3.06
N ARG A 116 11.73 10.45 3.18
CA ARG A 116 11.70 9.67 4.41
C ARG A 116 12.38 10.39 5.56
N TYR A 117 13.60 10.92 5.32
CA TYR A 117 14.35 11.66 6.34
C TYR A 117 13.56 12.88 6.83
N VAL A 118 13.02 13.68 5.92
CA VAL A 118 12.18 14.83 6.28
C VAL A 118 10.95 14.39 7.07
N GLY A 119 10.23 13.39 6.57
CA GLY A 119 9.02 12.89 7.22
C GLY A 119 9.27 12.37 8.63
N ASP A 120 10.39 11.68 8.86
CA ASP A 120 10.73 11.11 10.16
C ASP A 120 11.18 12.17 11.19
N ASN A 121 11.78 13.27 10.72
CA ASN A 121 12.40 14.29 11.58
C ASN A 121 11.62 15.60 11.67
N THR A 122 10.44 15.72 11.02
CA THR A 122 9.57 16.90 11.11
C THR A 122 8.17 16.52 11.55
N LYS A 123 7.47 17.48 12.15
CA LYS A 123 6.06 17.34 12.54
C LYS A 123 5.16 18.19 11.64
N ALA A 124 3.89 17.78 11.49
CA ALA A 124 2.90 18.66 10.89
C ALA A 124 2.63 19.86 11.81
N GLU A 125 2.57 21.07 11.24
CA GLU A 125 2.15 22.24 11.99
C GLU A 125 0.70 22.10 12.43
N GLN A 126 0.44 22.44 13.69
CA GLN A 126 -0.91 22.58 14.22
C GLN A 126 -1.35 24.03 13.96
N ALA A 127 -2.12 24.23 12.89
CA ALA A 127 -2.79 25.50 12.67
C ALA A 127 -4.07 25.58 13.52
N GLU A 128 -4.46 26.78 13.92
CA GLU A 128 -5.76 27.03 14.53
C GLU A 128 -6.86 26.67 13.52
N ILE A 129 -7.74 25.75 13.90
CA ILE A 129 -8.82 25.26 13.04
C ILE A 129 -10.11 25.97 13.40
N LYS A 130 -10.62 26.78 12.49
CA LYS A 130 -11.92 27.45 12.64
C LYS A 130 -13.05 26.47 12.26
N PRO A 131 -14.00 26.18 13.18
CA PRO A 131 -15.10 25.27 12.86
C PRO A 131 -15.97 25.77 11.70
N SER A 132 -16.27 24.89 10.75
CA SER A 132 -17.17 25.16 9.62
C SER A 132 -18.65 24.88 9.95
N GLY A 133 -18.93 24.18 11.04
CA GLY A 133 -20.26 23.67 11.37
C GLY A 133 -20.72 22.49 10.51
N LYS A 134 -19.85 21.92 9.67
CA LYS A 134 -20.15 20.79 8.79
C LYS A 134 -19.50 19.50 9.30
N LYS A 135 -20.16 18.37 9.05
CA LYS A 135 -19.77 17.05 9.55
C LYS A 135 -19.55 16.07 8.40
N VAL A 136 -18.40 15.41 8.34
CA VAL A 136 -18.03 14.49 7.26
C VAL A 136 -17.69 13.11 7.80
N ALA A 137 -18.32 12.07 7.23
CA ALA A 137 -17.99 10.67 7.47
C ALA A 137 -16.92 10.19 6.49
N VAL A 138 -15.86 9.57 7.00
CA VAL A 138 -14.82 8.92 6.21
C VAL A 138 -14.87 7.42 6.49
N VAL A 139 -15.11 6.61 5.46
CA VAL A 139 -15.30 5.16 5.58
C VAL A 139 -14.03 4.42 5.17
N GLY A 140 -13.20 4.12 6.16
CA GLY A 140 -11.88 3.48 6.02
C GLY A 140 -10.74 4.38 6.49
N SER A 141 -9.79 3.81 7.23
CA SER A 141 -8.62 4.50 7.78
C SER A 141 -7.32 4.23 7.02
N GLY A 142 -7.40 3.78 5.76
CA GLY A 142 -6.24 3.60 4.87
C GLY A 142 -5.67 4.92 4.37
N CYS A 143 -4.72 4.86 3.41
CA CYS A 143 -4.03 6.04 2.86
C CYS A 143 -4.97 7.15 2.41
N ALA A 144 -6.04 6.81 1.69
CA ALA A 144 -7.02 7.78 1.21
C ALA A 144 -7.80 8.42 2.36
N GLY A 145 -8.26 7.60 3.32
CA GLY A 145 -9.06 8.07 4.46
C GLY A 145 -8.27 8.98 5.40
N ILE A 146 -7.05 8.59 5.77
CA ILE A 146 -6.16 9.40 6.61
C ILE A 146 -5.86 10.75 5.94
N THR A 147 -5.59 10.75 4.63
CA THR A 147 -5.31 11.97 3.88
C THR A 147 -6.54 12.87 3.79
N ALA A 148 -7.70 12.32 3.44
CA ALA A 148 -8.94 13.09 3.36
C ALA A 148 -9.34 13.66 4.74
N ALA A 149 -9.24 12.85 5.80
CA ALA A 149 -9.55 13.29 7.16
C ALA A 149 -8.67 14.47 7.60
N ALA A 150 -7.38 14.45 7.28
CA ALA A 150 -6.47 15.56 7.56
C ALA A 150 -6.88 16.85 6.83
N ASP A 151 -7.11 16.76 5.53
CA ASP A 151 -7.43 17.94 4.70
C ASP A 151 -8.82 18.51 5.04
N LEU A 152 -9.82 17.66 5.28
CA LEU A 152 -11.16 18.06 5.73
C LEU A 152 -11.12 18.71 7.12
N ARG A 153 -10.34 18.15 8.04
CA ARG A 153 -10.20 18.74 9.38
C ARG A 153 -9.52 20.09 9.34
N LYS A 154 -8.47 20.27 8.54
CA LYS A 154 -7.84 21.57 8.29
C LYS A 154 -8.81 22.60 7.70
N ALA A 155 -9.78 22.18 6.90
CA ALA A 155 -10.84 23.02 6.36
C ALA A 155 -11.91 23.41 7.40
N GLY A 156 -11.83 22.89 8.64
CA GLY A 156 -12.71 23.22 9.74
C GLY A 156 -13.87 22.24 9.97
N HIS A 157 -14.00 21.20 9.16
CA HIS A 157 -15.09 20.24 9.29
C HIS A 157 -14.91 19.33 10.52
N GLU A 158 -16.01 18.92 11.13
CA GLU A 158 -16.04 17.78 12.04
C GLU A 158 -15.83 16.51 11.22
N VAL A 159 -14.82 15.71 11.54
CA VAL A 159 -14.46 14.51 10.77
C VAL A 159 -14.51 13.28 11.65
N VAL A 160 -15.31 12.30 11.25
CA VAL A 160 -15.42 11.00 11.89
C VAL A 160 -15.00 9.92 10.92
N VAL A 161 -14.01 9.12 11.31
CA VAL A 161 -13.50 8.00 10.51
C VAL A 161 -14.02 6.68 11.08
N PHE A 162 -14.69 5.90 10.25
CA PHE A 162 -15.18 4.56 10.57
C PHE A 162 -14.24 3.51 9.98
N GLU A 163 -13.70 2.65 10.82
CA GLU A 163 -12.77 1.57 10.43
C GLU A 163 -13.35 0.21 10.79
N ALA A 164 -13.35 -0.70 9.83
CA ALA A 164 -13.88 -2.06 10.02
C ALA A 164 -13.02 -2.92 10.95
N LEU A 165 -11.72 -2.68 10.99
CA LEU A 165 -10.76 -3.44 11.81
C LEU A 165 -10.56 -2.77 13.19
N HIS A 166 -10.03 -3.54 14.13
CA HIS A 166 -9.74 -3.07 15.51
C HIS A 166 -8.50 -2.15 15.59
N LYS A 167 -7.76 -1.95 14.51
CA LYS A 167 -6.61 -1.04 14.41
C LYS A 167 -6.71 -0.20 13.16
N LEU A 168 -6.32 1.07 13.30
CA LEU A 168 -6.31 2.05 12.22
C LEU A 168 -5.13 1.87 11.27
N GLY A 169 -5.29 2.28 10.01
CA GLY A 169 -4.22 2.33 9.02
C GLY A 169 -4.45 1.48 7.76
N GLY A 170 -5.50 0.65 7.74
CA GLY A 170 -5.81 -0.19 6.58
C GLY A 170 -4.61 -1.04 6.13
N VAL A 171 -4.36 -1.12 4.82
CA VAL A 171 -3.26 -1.92 4.23
C VAL A 171 -1.87 -1.52 4.74
N LEU A 172 -1.66 -0.28 5.17
CA LEU A 172 -0.40 0.15 5.78
C LEU A 172 -0.11 -0.62 7.09
N ARG A 173 -1.14 -1.07 7.76
CA ARG A 173 -1.03 -1.84 9.00
C ARG A 173 -1.11 -3.34 8.80
N TYR A 174 -2.15 -3.83 8.13
CA TYR A 174 -2.34 -5.27 8.01
C TYR A 174 -1.57 -5.90 6.84
N GLY A 175 -1.33 -5.15 5.75
CA GLY A 175 -0.70 -5.66 4.54
C GLY A 175 0.81 -5.46 4.51
N ILE A 176 1.30 -4.26 4.78
CA ILE A 176 2.73 -3.96 4.72
C ILE A 176 3.43 -4.41 6.02
N PRO A 177 4.45 -5.27 5.95
CA PRO A 177 5.14 -5.77 7.15
C PRO A 177 5.90 -4.69 7.92
N PRO A 178 6.08 -4.84 9.26
CA PRO A 178 6.81 -3.88 10.09
C PRO A 178 8.24 -3.62 9.64
N PHE A 179 8.93 -4.61 9.07
CA PHE A 179 10.29 -4.48 8.57
C PHE A 179 10.42 -3.56 7.34
N ARG A 180 9.29 -3.22 6.66
CA ARG A 180 9.21 -2.20 5.61
C ARG A 180 8.61 -0.90 6.12
N LEU A 181 7.54 -0.98 6.93
CA LEU A 181 6.84 0.17 7.49
C LEU A 181 6.65 -0.03 9.00
N PRO A 182 7.54 0.54 9.83
CA PRO A 182 7.43 0.46 11.29
C PRO A 182 6.09 0.97 11.80
N ARG A 183 5.50 0.26 12.75
CA ARG A 183 4.19 0.62 13.32
C ARG A 183 4.20 1.98 14.00
N THR A 184 5.32 2.33 14.63
CA THR A 184 5.52 3.64 15.29
C THR A 184 5.33 4.82 14.33
N ILE A 185 5.70 4.67 13.05
CA ILE A 185 5.49 5.71 12.03
C ILE A 185 3.99 5.93 11.79
N LEU A 186 3.24 4.84 11.58
CA LEU A 186 1.80 4.92 11.34
C LEU A 186 1.04 5.43 12.57
N ASP A 187 1.42 4.95 13.76
CA ASP A 187 0.81 5.37 15.03
C ASP A 187 1.03 6.86 15.30
N ARG A 188 2.20 7.39 14.94
CA ARG A 188 2.49 8.83 15.00
C ARG A 188 1.55 9.63 14.11
N GLU A 189 1.37 9.22 12.85
CA GLU A 189 0.48 9.93 11.91
C GLU A 189 -1.00 9.89 12.38
N ILE A 190 -1.45 8.76 12.91
CA ILE A 190 -2.80 8.63 13.49
C ILE A 190 -2.94 9.51 14.74
N THR A 191 -1.92 9.55 15.60
CA THR A 191 -1.91 10.40 16.80
C THR A 191 -1.98 11.88 16.42
N ASN A 192 -1.28 12.31 15.38
CA ASN A 192 -1.36 13.66 14.84
C ASN A 192 -2.79 14.02 14.41
N LEU A 193 -3.49 13.11 13.73
CA LEU A 193 -4.89 13.33 13.34
C LEU A 193 -5.84 13.43 14.54
N LYS A 194 -5.64 12.58 15.55
CA LYS A 194 -6.41 12.65 16.80
C LYS A 194 -6.19 13.98 17.50
N SER A 195 -4.95 14.48 17.56
CA SER A 195 -4.64 15.79 18.16
C SER A 195 -5.26 16.97 17.41
N MET A 196 -5.52 16.82 16.09
CA MET A 196 -6.29 17.79 15.31
C MET A 196 -7.80 17.72 15.58
N GLY A 197 -8.29 16.74 16.34
CA GLY A 197 -9.71 16.54 16.63
C GLY A 197 -10.46 15.65 15.63
N VAL A 198 -9.75 14.80 14.87
CA VAL A 198 -10.38 13.73 14.09
C VAL A 198 -10.82 12.61 15.03
N VAL A 199 -12.09 12.21 14.96
CA VAL A 199 -12.67 11.12 15.74
C VAL A 199 -12.56 9.82 14.94
N PHE A 200 -12.19 8.72 15.61
CA PHE A 200 -12.06 7.40 15.00
C PHE A 200 -12.92 6.38 15.74
N HIS A 201 -13.72 5.62 15.00
CA HIS A 201 -14.45 4.46 15.49
C HIS A 201 -13.91 3.21 14.79
N THR A 202 -13.28 2.33 15.55
CA THR A 202 -12.86 1.00 15.10
C THR A 202 -13.99 -0.01 15.27
N ASP A 203 -13.87 -1.19 14.64
CA ASP A 203 -14.84 -2.29 14.73
C ASP A 203 -16.24 -1.91 14.20
N VAL A 204 -16.28 -0.91 13.30
CA VAL A 204 -17.51 -0.44 12.65
C VAL A 204 -17.48 -0.74 11.16
N VAL A 205 -18.26 -1.73 10.74
CA VAL A 205 -18.38 -2.13 9.34
C VAL A 205 -19.53 -1.36 8.69
N VAL A 206 -19.20 -0.29 7.97
CA VAL A 206 -20.22 0.45 7.19
C VAL A 206 -20.79 -0.45 6.11
N GLY A 207 -22.12 -0.52 6.04
CA GLY A 207 -22.87 -1.49 5.25
C GLY A 207 -23.29 -2.74 6.04
N LYS A 208 -22.95 -2.81 7.37
CA LYS A 208 -23.42 -3.82 8.31
C LYS A 208 -23.80 -3.24 9.67
N SER A 209 -22.85 -2.63 10.38
CA SER A 209 -23.07 -2.02 11.70
C SER A 209 -23.83 -0.70 11.60
N ILE A 210 -23.59 0.04 10.53
CA ILE A 210 -24.22 1.31 10.18
C ILE A 210 -24.31 1.40 8.65
N THR A 211 -25.39 1.97 8.12
CA THR A 211 -25.61 2.10 6.68
C THR A 211 -25.31 3.53 6.19
N LEU A 212 -25.24 3.74 4.87
CA LEU A 212 -25.09 5.09 4.30
C LEU A 212 -26.29 5.97 4.62
N LYS A 213 -27.49 5.39 4.66
CA LYS A 213 -28.71 6.10 5.03
C LYS A 213 -28.67 6.57 6.48
N GLN A 214 -28.27 5.70 7.41
CA GLN A 214 -28.11 6.04 8.82
C GLN A 214 -27.06 7.13 9.01
N LEU A 215 -25.91 7.10 8.30
CA LEU A 215 -24.95 8.19 8.37
C LEU A 215 -25.55 9.53 7.95
N LYS A 216 -26.40 9.57 6.93
CA LYS A 216 -27.12 10.81 6.54
C LYS A 216 -28.12 11.25 7.63
N GLU A 217 -28.86 10.32 8.19
CA GLU A 217 -29.80 10.57 9.30
C GLU A 217 -29.09 11.06 10.57
N ASP A 218 -27.86 10.63 10.82
CA ASP A 218 -26.98 11.07 11.93
C ASP A 218 -26.33 12.45 11.66
N GLY A 219 -26.75 13.13 10.59
CA GLY A 219 -26.37 14.50 10.29
C GLY A 219 -25.01 14.67 9.62
N PHE A 220 -24.47 13.65 8.97
CA PHE A 220 -23.28 13.82 8.14
C PHE A 220 -23.64 14.51 6.81
N ASP A 221 -23.05 15.70 6.58
CA ASP A 221 -23.25 16.50 5.35
C ASP A 221 -22.62 15.85 4.12
N ALA A 222 -21.55 15.07 4.28
CA ALA A 222 -20.89 14.32 3.22
C ALA A 222 -20.31 13.00 3.72
N ILE A 223 -20.18 12.03 2.79
CA ILE A 223 -19.60 10.71 3.07
C ILE A 223 -18.49 10.43 2.04
N PHE A 224 -17.31 10.05 2.50
CA PHE A 224 -16.21 9.61 1.66
C PHE A 224 -15.93 8.10 1.84
N ILE A 225 -16.24 7.29 0.83
CA ILE A 225 -16.03 5.85 0.83
C ILE A 225 -14.60 5.56 0.35
N CYS A 226 -13.75 5.03 1.24
CA CYS A 226 -12.37 4.67 0.95
C CYS A 226 -11.97 3.36 1.64
N SER A 227 -12.89 2.40 1.60
CA SER A 227 -12.81 1.07 2.23
C SER A 227 -11.76 0.13 1.62
N GLY A 228 -11.05 0.58 0.57
CA GLY A 228 -10.00 -0.17 -0.09
C GLY A 228 -10.52 -1.34 -0.96
N ALA A 229 -9.60 -2.24 -1.33
CA ALA A 229 -9.86 -3.44 -2.09
C ALA A 229 -9.19 -4.63 -1.39
N GLY A 230 -9.85 -5.18 -0.38
CA GLY A 230 -9.32 -6.24 0.47
C GLY A 230 -9.77 -7.65 0.14
N LEU A 231 -10.70 -7.84 -0.82
CA LEU A 231 -11.19 -9.15 -1.20
C LEU A 231 -10.17 -9.88 -2.08
N PRO A 232 -9.58 -11.01 -1.62
CA PRO A 232 -8.52 -11.67 -2.37
C PRO A 232 -9.07 -12.32 -3.66
N LYS A 233 -8.25 -12.29 -4.71
CA LYS A 233 -8.49 -13.06 -5.94
C LYS A 233 -7.90 -14.44 -5.78
N MET A 234 -8.73 -15.45 -6.09
CA MET A 234 -8.33 -16.84 -6.05
C MET A 234 -7.90 -17.32 -7.44
N MET A 235 -7.28 -18.49 -7.51
CA MET A 235 -6.80 -19.12 -8.75
C MET A 235 -7.92 -19.85 -9.50
N HIS A 236 -8.99 -20.23 -8.81
CA HIS A 236 -10.08 -21.06 -9.29
C HIS A 236 -9.61 -22.43 -9.80
N ILE A 237 -8.73 -23.08 -9.05
CA ILE A 237 -8.20 -24.42 -9.33
C ILE A 237 -8.58 -25.40 -8.23
N LYS A 238 -8.48 -26.69 -8.54
CA LYS A 238 -8.74 -27.76 -7.56
C LYS A 238 -7.74 -27.67 -6.39
N GLY A 239 -8.24 -27.87 -5.18
CA GLY A 239 -7.45 -27.86 -3.95
C GLY A 239 -7.32 -26.51 -3.25
N GLU A 240 -7.90 -25.42 -3.76
CA GLU A 240 -7.81 -24.09 -3.11
C GLU A 240 -8.45 -24.01 -1.71
N ASN A 241 -9.31 -24.97 -1.35
CA ASN A 241 -9.97 -25.03 -0.05
C ASN A 241 -9.26 -25.93 0.97
N LEU A 242 -8.10 -26.46 0.64
CA LEU A 242 -7.33 -27.33 1.52
C LEU A 242 -6.75 -26.57 2.71
N ASN A 243 -6.56 -27.26 3.83
CA ASN A 243 -5.82 -26.74 4.96
C ASN A 243 -4.36 -26.48 4.54
N GLY A 244 -3.84 -25.29 4.85
CA GLY A 244 -2.53 -24.85 4.40
C GLY A 244 -2.56 -23.93 3.18
N VAL A 245 -3.75 -23.65 2.61
CA VAL A 245 -3.92 -22.61 1.59
C VAL A 245 -4.38 -21.32 2.25
N PHE A 246 -3.68 -20.24 2.00
CA PHE A 246 -3.99 -18.89 2.49
C PHE A 246 -4.06 -17.91 1.32
N SER A 247 -4.92 -16.92 1.40
CA SER A 247 -4.69 -15.70 0.64
C SER A 247 -3.54 -14.90 1.30
N ALA A 248 -2.79 -14.14 0.52
CA ALA A 248 -1.75 -13.28 1.07
C ALA A 248 -2.32 -12.26 2.07
N ASN A 249 -3.53 -11.74 1.81
CA ASN A 249 -4.20 -10.84 2.74
C ASN A 249 -4.47 -11.48 4.09
N GLU A 250 -4.97 -12.73 4.10
CA GLU A 250 -5.20 -13.48 5.32
C GLU A 250 -3.90 -13.75 6.08
N PHE A 251 -2.88 -14.30 5.38
CA PHE A 251 -1.59 -14.60 5.97
C PHE A 251 -0.94 -13.35 6.59
N LEU A 252 -0.88 -12.26 5.82
CA LEU A 252 -0.30 -11.01 6.29
C LEU A 252 -1.11 -10.36 7.41
N THR A 253 -2.44 -10.45 7.38
CA THR A 253 -3.29 -9.95 8.47
C THR A 253 -3.04 -10.72 9.77
N ARG A 254 -2.94 -12.05 9.71
CA ARG A 254 -2.62 -12.87 10.89
C ARG A 254 -1.28 -12.48 11.52
N VAL A 255 -0.24 -12.27 10.71
CA VAL A 255 1.09 -11.91 11.21
C VAL A 255 1.19 -10.43 11.58
N ASN A 256 0.80 -9.54 10.69
CA ASN A 256 1.05 -8.10 10.83
C ASN A 256 0.08 -7.40 11.79
N LEU A 257 -1.20 -7.78 11.76
CA LEU A 257 -2.26 -7.16 12.57
C LEU A 257 -2.50 -7.94 13.86
N MET A 258 -2.57 -9.27 13.76
CA MET A 258 -2.93 -10.16 14.86
C MET A 258 -1.71 -10.71 15.63
N GLY A 259 -0.49 -10.48 15.13
CA GLY A 259 0.76 -10.87 15.79
C GLY A 259 1.16 -12.35 15.67
N ALA A 260 0.41 -13.16 14.92
CA ALA A 260 0.67 -14.59 14.79
C ALA A 260 2.10 -14.90 14.33
N GLY A 261 2.80 -15.78 15.04
CA GLY A 261 4.20 -16.15 14.75
C GLY A 261 5.22 -15.04 14.94
N ARG A 262 4.80 -13.86 15.40
CA ARG A 262 5.65 -12.69 15.66
C ARG A 262 5.61 -12.27 17.13
N ASP A 263 4.44 -12.24 17.71
CA ASP A 263 4.19 -11.83 19.09
C ASP A 263 3.91 -13.07 19.93
N PRO A 264 4.74 -13.35 20.96
CA PRO A 264 4.52 -14.52 21.83
C PRO A 264 3.19 -14.53 22.58
N GLU A 265 2.60 -13.35 22.80
CA GLU A 265 1.29 -13.18 23.45
C GLU A 265 0.11 -13.41 22.49
N SER A 266 0.38 -13.56 21.18
CA SER A 266 -0.69 -13.74 20.19
C SER A 266 -1.32 -15.11 20.29
N ILE A 267 -2.64 -15.14 20.46
CA ILE A 267 -3.45 -16.38 20.43
C ILE A 267 -3.93 -16.72 19.01
N THR A 268 -3.59 -15.90 18.01
CA THR A 268 -4.00 -16.15 16.63
C THR A 268 -3.23 -17.34 16.06
N PRO A 269 -3.92 -18.40 15.60
CA PRO A 269 -3.25 -19.58 15.07
C PRO A 269 -2.58 -19.26 13.73
N LEU A 270 -1.33 -19.72 13.59
CA LEU A 270 -0.62 -19.75 12.33
C LEU A 270 0.04 -21.10 12.19
N ARG A 271 -0.39 -21.89 11.20
CA ARG A 271 0.32 -23.10 10.84
C ARG A 271 1.54 -22.73 10.03
N VAL A 272 2.71 -22.94 10.59
CA VAL A 272 3.99 -22.83 9.89
C VAL A 272 4.40 -24.24 9.48
N GLY A 273 4.45 -24.48 8.16
CA GLY A 273 4.96 -25.72 7.59
C GLY A 273 6.46 -25.61 7.33
N LYS A 274 6.99 -26.53 6.52
CA LYS A 274 8.40 -26.48 6.11
C LYS A 274 8.60 -25.72 4.81
N LYS A 275 7.73 -25.98 3.81
CA LYS A 275 7.88 -25.49 2.45
C LYS A 275 6.65 -24.72 2.00
N VAL A 276 6.84 -23.45 1.65
CA VAL A 276 5.75 -22.60 1.19
C VAL A 276 5.94 -22.12 -0.25
N ALA A 277 4.87 -22.26 -1.04
CA ALA A 277 4.74 -21.66 -2.36
C ALA A 277 3.94 -20.35 -2.29
N VAL A 278 4.57 -19.22 -2.63
CA VAL A 278 3.88 -17.94 -2.78
C VAL A 278 3.59 -17.70 -4.26
N ILE A 279 2.30 -17.63 -4.61
CA ILE A 279 1.85 -17.54 -6.01
C ILE A 279 1.61 -16.09 -6.38
N GLY A 280 2.51 -15.52 -7.18
CA GLY A 280 2.42 -14.13 -7.63
C GLY A 280 3.77 -13.45 -7.75
N GLY A 281 3.80 -12.20 -8.23
CA GLY A 281 5.05 -11.47 -8.48
C GLY A 281 5.00 -9.99 -8.10
N GLY A 282 3.94 -9.55 -7.40
CA GLY A 282 3.77 -8.17 -6.94
C GLY A 282 4.40 -7.91 -5.56
N ASN A 283 4.31 -6.66 -5.08
CA ASN A 283 4.80 -6.30 -3.75
C ASN A 283 4.19 -7.17 -2.63
N VAL A 284 2.92 -7.54 -2.75
CA VAL A 284 2.24 -8.40 -1.77
C VAL A 284 2.86 -9.79 -1.73
N ALA A 285 3.31 -10.34 -2.89
CA ALA A 285 4.02 -11.62 -2.93
C ALA A 285 5.40 -11.51 -2.26
N MET A 286 6.13 -10.42 -2.47
CA MET A 286 7.40 -10.15 -1.78
C MET A 286 7.19 -10.04 -0.26
N ASP A 287 6.17 -9.28 0.16
CA ASP A 287 5.81 -9.11 1.57
C ASP A 287 5.44 -10.44 2.22
N ALA A 288 4.62 -11.26 1.56
CA ALA A 288 4.22 -12.58 2.06
C ALA A 288 5.42 -13.54 2.16
N ALA A 289 6.26 -13.61 1.12
CA ALA A 289 7.44 -14.49 1.11
C ALA A 289 8.47 -14.10 2.20
N ARG A 290 8.79 -12.80 2.30
CA ARG A 290 9.73 -12.31 3.32
C ARG A 290 9.17 -12.45 4.73
N THR A 291 7.85 -12.34 4.90
CA THR A 291 7.18 -12.63 6.18
C THR A 291 7.23 -14.12 6.49
N ALA A 292 7.02 -15.01 5.51
CA ALA A 292 7.12 -16.44 5.69
C ALA A 292 8.50 -16.88 6.16
N VAL A 293 9.59 -16.31 5.61
CA VAL A 293 10.95 -16.52 6.11
C VAL A 293 11.06 -16.19 7.60
N ARG A 294 10.49 -15.05 8.03
CA ARG A 294 10.58 -14.55 9.42
C ARG A 294 9.77 -15.33 10.44
N VAL A 295 8.66 -15.91 10.02
CA VAL A 295 7.84 -16.76 10.91
C VAL A 295 8.31 -18.22 10.98
N GLY A 296 9.37 -18.58 10.20
CA GLY A 296 10.07 -19.84 10.39
C GLY A 296 9.86 -20.91 9.33
N PHE A 297 9.31 -20.61 8.14
CA PHE A 297 9.35 -21.56 7.03
C PHE A 297 10.79 -21.83 6.58
N GLU A 298 11.14 -23.11 6.40
CA GLU A 298 12.50 -23.55 6.03
C GLU A 298 12.82 -23.22 4.57
N GLU A 299 11.85 -23.47 3.67
CA GLU A 299 11.98 -23.22 2.24
C GLU A 299 10.81 -22.31 1.77
N VAL A 300 11.16 -21.15 1.25
CA VAL A 300 10.19 -20.17 0.73
C VAL A 300 10.44 -19.94 -0.75
N SER A 301 9.44 -20.22 -1.59
CA SER A 301 9.52 -20.03 -3.03
C SER A 301 8.44 -19.11 -3.55
N ILE A 302 8.81 -18.14 -4.39
CA ILE A 302 7.88 -17.37 -5.21
C ILE A 302 7.75 -18.06 -6.57
N LEU A 303 6.52 -18.44 -6.94
CA LEU A 303 6.21 -19.03 -8.25
C LEU A 303 5.44 -18.03 -9.10
N TYR A 304 5.98 -17.75 -10.28
CA TYR A 304 5.46 -16.72 -11.14
C TYR A 304 5.37 -17.20 -12.61
N ARG A 305 4.22 -16.95 -13.24
CA ARG A 305 3.93 -17.42 -14.61
C ARG A 305 4.66 -16.70 -15.73
N ARG A 306 5.46 -15.65 -15.42
CA ARG A 306 6.32 -14.91 -16.37
C ARG A 306 7.76 -14.96 -15.89
N THR A 307 8.64 -14.15 -16.48
CA THR A 307 10.04 -14.05 -16.03
C THR A 307 10.26 -12.92 -15.04
N GLU A 308 11.49 -12.77 -14.59
CA GLU A 308 11.89 -11.70 -13.66
C GLU A 308 11.63 -10.31 -14.24
N LYS A 309 11.80 -10.13 -15.56
CA LYS A 309 11.59 -8.84 -16.23
C LYS A 309 10.14 -8.33 -16.12
N GLU A 310 9.18 -9.23 -16.04
CA GLU A 310 7.76 -8.91 -15.92
C GLU A 310 7.28 -8.80 -14.47
N LEU A 311 8.16 -8.96 -13.47
CA LEU A 311 7.77 -8.78 -12.06
C LEU A 311 7.26 -7.35 -11.82
N PRO A 312 6.04 -7.17 -11.32
CA PRO A 312 5.52 -5.84 -11.01
C PRO A 312 5.98 -5.30 -9.65
N ALA A 313 6.65 -6.10 -8.83
CA ALA A 313 7.18 -5.66 -7.54
C ALA A 313 8.29 -4.60 -7.69
N ARG A 314 8.57 -3.85 -6.62
CA ARG A 314 9.70 -2.94 -6.55
C ARG A 314 11.02 -3.72 -6.67
N LEU A 315 11.98 -3.14 -7.40
CA LEU A 315 13.28 -3.78 -7.60
C LEU A 315 14.00 -4.06 -6.28
N GLU A 316 13.87 -3.15 -5.33
CA GLU A 316 14.46 -3.29 -4.00
C GLU A 316 13.86 -4.45 -3.20
N GLU A 317 12.52 -4.63 -3.26
CA GLU A 317 11.85 -5.74 -2.59
C GLU A 317 12.21 -7.10 -3.20
N ILE A 318 12.41 -7.15 -4.52
CA ILE A 318 12.92 -8.35 -5.21
C ILE A 318 14.34 -8.67 -4.73
N ARG A 319 15.21 -7.66 -4.66
CA ARG A 319 16.58 -7.80 -4.17
C ARG A 319 16.59 -8.30 -2.71
N HIS A 320 15.84 -7.66 -1.83
CA HIS A 320 15.73 -8.06 -0.42
C HIS A 320 15.22 -9.50 -0.27
N ALA A 321 14.19 -9.89 -1.03
CA ALA A 321 13.66 -11.25 -0.98
C ALA A 321 14.74 -12.29 -1.37
N LYS A 322 15.51 -12.04 -2.45
CA LYS A 322 16.62 -12.90 -2.86
C LYS A 322 17.72 -12.99 -1.80
N GLU A 323 18.13 -11.87 -1.22
CA GLU A 323 19.15 -11.80 -0.17
C GLU A 323 18.70 -12.52 1.11
N GLU A 324 17.41 -12.56 1.38
CA GLU A 324 16.79 -13.27 2.50
C GLU A 324 16.59 -14.77 2.24
N GLY A 325 16.98 -15.27 1.06
CA GLY A 325 16.96 -16.68 0.72
C GLY A 325 15.67 -17.17 0.06
N VAL A 326 14.77 -16.26 -0.34
CA VAL A 326 13.58 -16.62 -1.10
C VAL A 326 13.99 -17.11 -2.49
N GLN A 327 13.51 -18.27 -2.88
CA GLN A 327 13.72 -18.85 -4.20
C GLN A 327 12.70 -18.28 -5.19
N PHE A 328 13.12 -18.10 -6.45
CA PHE A 328 12.22 -17.63 -7.52
C PHE A 328 12.14 -18.70 -8.60
N LYS A 329 10.93 -19.20 -8.86
CA LYS A 329 10.61 -20.16 -9.91
C LYS A 329 9.73 -19.46 -10.94
N PHE A 330 10.32 -19.14 -12.08
CA PHE A 330 9.65 -18.43 -13.17
C PHE A 330 8.99 -19.39 -14.16
N LEU A 331 8.02 -18.87 -14.95
CA LEU A 331 7.33 -19.63 -15.98
C LEU A 331 6.48 -20.79 -15.43
N HIS A 332 5.98 -20.66 -14.19
CA HIS A 332 5.14 -21.64 -13.52
C HIS A 332 3.71 -21.11 -13.40
N ALA A 333 2.77 -21.68 -14.16
CA ALA A 333 1.34 -21.39 -14.06
C ALA A 333 0.67 -22.44 -13.16
N PRO A 334 -0.04 -22.04 -12.09
CA PRO A 334 -0.69 -22.96 -11.16
C PRO A 334 -1.84 -23.72 -11.87
N VAL A 335 -1.97 -25.04 -11.60
CA VAL A 335 -2.96 -25.91 -12.20
C VAL A 335 -3.82 -26.61 -11.13
N GLU A 336 -3.20 -27.16 -10.10
CA GLU A 336 -3.87 -27.95 -9.05
C GLU A 336 -3.02 -27.94 -7.79
N ILE A 337 -3.69 -27.89 -6.63
CA ILE A 337 -3.07 -28.13 -5.32
C ILE A 337 -3.37 -29.58 -4.96
N LEU A 338 -2.33 -30.37 -4.71
CA LEU A 338 -2.41 -31.78 -4.35
C LEU A 338 -2.70 -31.93 -2.87
N GLU A 339 -3.47 -32.95 -2.53
CA GLU A 339 -3.92 -33.17 -1.15
C GLU A 339 -3.36 -34.47 -0.54
N ASN A 340 -3.22 -34.45 0.79
CA ASN A 340 -3.14 -35.63 1.62
C ASN A 340 -3.94 -35.37 2.91
N GLU A 341 -4.99 -36.18 3.14
CA GLU A 341 -5.85 -36.08 4.34
C GLU A 341 -6.43 -34.66 4.58
N GLY A 342 -6.81 -33.96 3.51
CA GLY A 342 -7.40 -32.60 3.58
C GLY A 342 -6.36 -31.46 3.75
N TYR A 343 -5.08 -31.76 3.66
CA TYR A 343 -3.99 -30.80 3.74
C TYR A 343 -3.23 -30.69 2.42
N VAL A 344 -2.55 -29.56 2.22
CA VAL A 344 -1.64 -29.37 1.10
C VAL A 344 -0.48 -30.37 1.20
N ALA A 345 -0.21 -31.13 0.12
CA ALA A 345 0.86 -32.08 0.00
C ALA A 345 1.74 -31.84 -1.24
N GLY A 346 1.47 -30.80 -1.99
CA GLY A 346 2.22 -30.40 -3.16
C GLY A 346 1.38 -29.52 -4.07
N MET A 347 2.02 -29.01 -5.14
CA MET A 347 1.32 -28.17 -6.12
C MET A 347 1.81 -28.46 -7.53
N LYS A 348 0.87 -28.67 -8.44
CA LYS A 348 1.13 -28.91 -9.87
C LYS A 348 1.08 -27.61 -10.64
N PHE A 349 2.08 -27.43 -11.50
CA PHE A 349 2.22 -26.28 -12.40
C PHE A 349 2.35 -26.73 -13.83
N GLU A 350 1.82 -25.93 -14.77
CA GLU A 350 2.16 -25.99 -16.17
C GLU A 350 3.34 -25.04 -16.42
N LEU A 351 4.36 -25.54 -17.12
CA LEU A 351 5.47 -24.71 -17.57
C LEU A 351 5.01 -23.82 -18.73
N CYS A 352 5.39 -22.55 -18.68
CA CYS A 352 5.01 -21.55 -19.66
C CYS A 352 6.18 -21.08 -20.51
N GLU A 353 5.86 -20.58 -21.69
CA GLU A 353 6.72 -19.74 -22.51
C GLU A 353 6.11 -18.33 -22.61
N LEU A 354 6.93 -17.34 -22.98
CA LEU A 354 6.44 -15.98 -23.17
C LEU A 354 6.06 -15.73 -24.62
N GLY A 355 4.78 -15.49 -24.86
CA GLY A 355 4.21 -15.03 -26.13
C GLY A 355 4.33 -13.52 -26.33
N GLU A 356 3.45 -12.94 -27.15
CA GLU A 356 3.41 -11.51 -27.43
C GLU A 356 3.05 -10.66 -26.20
N PRO A 357 3.44 -9.37 -26.17
CA PRO A 357 3.07 -8.45 -25.11
C PRO A 357 1.55 -8.25 -24.99
N ASP A 358 1.05 -8.16 -23.77
CA ASP A 358 -0.33 -7.77 -23.48
C ASP A 358 -0.51 -6.23 -23.59
N ALA A 359 -1.74 -5.73 -23.39
CA ALA A 359 -2.06 -4.31 -23.43
C ALA A 359 -1.27 -3.45 -22.41
N THR A 360 -0.63 -4.08 -21.42
CA THR A 360 0.26 -3.42 -20.44
C THR A 360 1.74 -3.48 -20.86
N GLY A 361 2.05 -4.00 -22.02
CA GLY A 361 3.41 -4.19 -22.54
C GLY A 361 4.15 -5.41 -21.94
N ARG A 362 3.50 -6.22 -21.08
CA ARG A 362 4.09 -7.42 -20.50
C ARG A 362 3.79 -8.64 -21.36
N ARG A 363 4.79 -9.47 -21.62
CA ARG A 363 4.64 -10.67 -22.42
C ARG A 363 3.65 -11.66 -21.79
N LYS A 364 2.74 -12.20 -22.61
CA LYS A 364 1.68 -13.11 -22.16
C LYS A 364 2.26 -14.51 -21.88
N PRO A 365 1.98 -15.14 -20.73
CA PRO A 365 2.37 -16.53 -20.51
C PRO A 365 1.49 -17.46 -21.37
N VAL A 366 2.13 -18.43 -22.03
CA VAL A 366 1.49 -19.47 -22.87
C VAL A 366 1.91 -20.82 -22.32
N GLY A 367 0.96 -21.69 -22.01
CA GLY A 367 1.24 -23.04 -21.53
C GLY A 367 1.92 -23.91 -22.60
N THR A 368 2.85 -24.75 -22.18
CA THR A 368 3.62 -25.63 -23.05
C THR A 368 3.08 -27.07 -23.10
N GLY A 369 2.07 -27.38 -22.28
CA GLY A 369 1.60 -28.75 -22.06
C GLY A 369 2.53 -29.62 -21.20
N LYS A 370 3.64 -29.06 -20.68
CA LYS A 370 4.55 -29.75 -19.75
C LYS A 370 4.21 -29.37 -18.31
N PHE A 371 4.18 -30.35 -17.45
CA PHE A 371 3.79 -30.17 -16.05
C PHE A 371 4.92 -30.56 -15.10
N VAL A 372 5.01 -29.83 -14.01
CA VAL A 372 5.90 -30.15 -12.87
C VAL A 372 5.11 -30.12 -11.57
N VAL A 373 5.55 -30.88 -10.59
CA VAL A 373 5.02 -30.88 -9.24
C VAL A 373 6.07 -30.35 -8.30
N GLU A 374 5.68 -29.36 -7.51
CA GLU A 374 6.48 -28.80 -6.42
C GLU A 374 6.04 -29.42 -5.10
N ASP A 375 7.01 -29.88 -4.31
CA ASP A 375 6.80 -30.41 -2.96
C ASP A 375 6.64 -29.23 -2.00
N VAL A 376 5.40 -28.95 -1.59
CA VAL A 376 5.05 -27.86 -0.67
C VAL A 376 3.94 -28.31 0.27
N ASP A 377 3.94 -27.80 1.48
CA ASP A 377 2.90 -28.05 2.50
C ASP A 377 2.03 -26.82 2.79
N THR A 378 2.37 -25.71 2.21
CA THR A 378 1.66 -24.44 2.38
C THR A 378 1.64 -23.64 1.06
N VAL A 379 0.50 -23.03 0.74
CA VAL A 379 0.34 -22.17 -0.44
C VAL A 379 -0.21 -20.81 -0.02
N ILE A 380 0.45 -19.74 -0.46
CA ILE A 380 -0.02 -18.36 -0.24
C ILE A 380 -0.34 -17.72 -1.58
N VAL A 381 -1.62 -17.42 -1.80
CA VAL A 381 -2.14 -16.84 -3.05
C VAL A 381 -2.01 -15.32 -3.03
N ALA A 382 -1.13 -14.75 -3.85
CA ALA A 382 -0.81 -13.32 -3.94
C ALA A 382 -1.13 -12.72 -5.33
N LEU A 383 -2.31 -13.02 -5.89
CA LEU A 383 -2.76 -12.64 -7.24
C LEU A 383 -3.48 -11.28 -7.29
N GLY A 384 -3.42 -10.51 -6.22
CA GLY A 384 -4.09 -9.23 -6.08
C GLY A 384 -5.47 -9.34 -5.44
N THR A 385 -6.16 -8.22 -5.36
CA THR A 385 -7.41 -8.06 -4.62
C THR A 385 -8.45 -7.31 -5.44
N GLY A 386 -9.69 -7.31 -4.98
CA GLY A 386 -10.81 -6.56 -5.51
C GLY A 386 -11.60 -5.85 -4.41
N PRO A 387 -12.55 -4.97 -4.78
CA PRO A 387 -13.39 -4.28 -3.83
C PRO A 387 -14.35 -5.26 -3.12
N ASN A 388 -14.63 -4.99 -1.84
CA ASN A 388 -15.67 -5.72 -1.12
C ASN A 388 -17.02 -5.01 -1.38
N PRO A 389 -18.04 -5.73 -1.93
CA PRO A 389 -19.32 -5.13 -2.32
C PRO A 389 -20.28 -4.89 -1.14
N ILE A 390 -19.79 -4.91 0.10
CA ILE A 390 -20.64 -4.84 1.30
C ILE A 390 -21.44 -3.53 1.40
N ILE A 391 -20.81 -2.40 1.06
CA ILE A 391 -21.44 -1.07 1.10
C ILE A 391 -22.46 -0.95 -0.04
N GLN A 392 -22.10 -1.39 -1.24
CA GLN A 392 -22.97 -1.36 -2.42
C GLN A 392 -24.23 -2.19 -2.18
N ARG A 393 -24.08 -3.43 -1.69
CA ARG A 393 -25.23 -4.32 -1.38
C ARG A 393 -26.11 -3.77 -0.27
N SER A 394 -25.53 -3.14 0.74
CA SER A 394 -26.30 -2.49 1.80
C SER A 394 -27.09 -1.30 1.29
N ALA A 395 -26.46 -0.47 0.44
CA ALA A 395 -27.13 0.69 -0.17
C ALA A 395 -28.27 0.24 -1.09
N GLU A 396 -28.09 -0.79 -1.91
CA GLU A 396 -29.10 -1.36 -2.79
C GLU A 396 -30.32 -1.84 -1.99
N ALA A 397 -30.11 -2.52 -0.84
CA ALA A 397 -31.18 -2.96 0.06
C ALA A 397 -31.98 -1.79 0.66
N GLU A 398 -31.45 -0.57 0.65
CA GLU A 398 -32.10 0.65 1.10
C GLU A 398 -32.64 1.52 -0.07
N GLY A 399 -32.60 0.99 -1.29
CA GLY A 399 -33.06 1.68 -2.50
C GLY A 399 -32.07 2.72 -3.03
N LEU A 400 -30.79 2.64 -2.63
CA LEU A 400 -29.70 3.50 -3.10
C LEU A 400 -28.77 2.67 -3.98
N GLU A 401 -28.78 2.90 -5.28
CA GLU A 401 -27.87 2.22 -6.21
C GLU A 401 -26.53 2.97 -6.32
N ILE A 402 -25.41 2.35 -5.93
CA ILE A 402 -24.08 2.82 -6.20
C ILE A 402 -23.60 2.23 -7.51
N ILE A 403 -23.36 3.05 -8.54
CA ILE A 403 -22.85 2.58 -9.83
C ILE A 403 -21.42 2.07 -9.68
N THR A 404 -21.16 0.87 -10.23
CA THR A 404 -19.86 0.24 -10.26
C THR A 404 -19.45 -0.12 -11.69
N ASP A 405 -18.14 -0.32 -11.89
CA ASP A 405 -17.63 -0.91 -13.14
C ASP A 405 -17.86 -2.44 -13.18
N ALA A 406 -17.52 -3.06 -14.31
CA ALA A 406 -17.65 -4.51 -14.50
C ALA A 406 -16.82 -5.38 -13.52
N LYS A 407 -15.88 -4.77 -12.77
CA LYS A 407 -15.05 -5.43 -11.76
C LYS A 407 -15.53 -5.14 -10.33
N GLY A 408 -16.62 -4.38 -10.17
CA GLY A 408 -17.21 -4.01 -8.89
C GLY A 408 -16.57 -2.81 -8.19
N TYR A 409 -15.68 -2.07 -8.85
CA TYR A 409 -15.13 -0.82 -8.32
C TYR A 409 -16.16 0.31 -8.46
N ILE A 410 -16.25 1.17 -7.45
CA ILE A 410 -17.19 2.30 -7.46
C ILE A 410 -16.79 3.27 -8.58
N SER A 411 -17.75 3.57 -9.46
CA SER A 411 -17.59 4.57 -10.52
C SER A 411 -17.65 5.97 -9.94
N VAL A 412 -16.66 6.81 -10.27
CA VAL A 412 -16.54 8.17 -9.76
C VAL A 412 -16.11 9.12 -10.86
N ASP A 413 -16.47 10.38 -10.70
CA ASP A 413 -15.86 11.45 -11.47
C ASP A 413 -14.35 11.54 -11.20
N ALA A 414 -13.54 11.69 -12.22
CA ALA A 414 -12.08 11.60 -12.13
C ALA A 414 -11.44 12.76 -11.34
N ASP A 415 -12.07 13.92 -11.33
CA ASP A 415 -11.53 15.14 -10.72
C ASP A 415 -12.09 15.40 -9.32
N THR A 416 -13.40 15.23 -9.14
CA THR A 416 -14.11 15.50 -7.89
C THR A 416 -14.23 14.27 -6.99
N ARG A 417 -14.12 13.06 -7.55
CA ARG A 417 -14.34 11.79 -6.86
C ARG A 417 -15.78 11.59 -6.38
N SER A 418 -16.72 12.38 -6.89
CA SER A 418 -18.14 12.20 -6.62
C SER A 418 -18.68 10.91 -7.25
N THR A 419 -19.57 10.23 -6.54
CA THR A 419 -20.35 9.11 -7.05
C THR A 419 -21.64 9.63 -7.70
N ASN A 420 -22.48 8.72 -8.18
CA ASN A 420 -23.83 9.05 -8.64
C ASN A 420 -24.80 9.43 -7.50
N ILE A 421 -24.44 9.20 -6.23
CA ILE A 421 -25.27 9.55 -5.07
C ILE A 421 -24.84 10.92 -4.55
N PRO A 422 -25.76 11.90 -4.41
CA PRO A 422 -25.44 13.22 -3.88
C PRO A 422 -24.77 13.17 -2.52
N CYS A 423 -23.71 13.98 -2.34
CA CYS A 423 -22.90 14.08 -1.11
C CYS A 423 -22.12 12.80 -0.76
N VAL A 424 -22.05 11.84 -1.67
CA VAL A 424 -21.24 10.61 -1.50
C VAL A 424 -20.10 10.61 -2.51
N PHE A 425 -18.89 10.45 -2.00
CA PHE A 425 -17.64 10.42 -2.74
C PHE A 425 -16.94 9.09 -2.54
N ALA A 426 -16.08 8.66 -3.46
CA ALA A 426 -15.28 7.47 -3.27
C ALA A 426 -13.86 7.62 -3.84
N GLY A 427 -12.89 6.94 -3.21
CA GLY A 427 -11.50 7.01 -3.64
C GLY A 427 -10.59 5.97 -2.99
N GLY A 428 -9.32 5.95 -3.40
CA GLY A 428 -8.42 4.87 -3.07
C GLY A 428 -8.74 3.60 -3.85
N ASP A 429 -8.38 2.43 -3.30
CA ASP A 429 -8.47 1.16 -4.04
C ASP A 429 -9.90 0.67 -4.27
N VAL A 430 -10.92 1.22 -3.60
CA VAL A 430 -12.33 0.90 -3.87
C VAL A 430 -12.86 1.59 -5.13
N ALA A 431 -12.22 2.71 -5.55
CA ALA A 431 -12.51 3.48 -6.75
C ALA A 431 -11.18 3.93 -7.39
N PRO A 432 -10.37 3.01 -7.93
CA PRO A 432 -9.01 3.31 -8.37
C PRO A 432 -9.01 4.19 -9.62
N VAL A 433 -8.07 5.13 -9.66
CA VAL A 433 -7.66 5.85 -10.86
C VAL A 433 -6.16 5.67 -11.00
N GLY A 434 -5.76 4.89 -12.00
CA GLY A 434 -4.36 4.47 -12.18
C GLY A 434 -3.97 3.26 -11.33
N ALA A 435 -2.69 3.15 -11.00
CA ALA A 435 -2.15 2.01 -10.25
C ALA A 435 -2.55 2.05 -8.76
N SER A 436 -2.90 0.90 -8.20
CA SER A 436 -3.18 0.73 -6.77
C SER A 436 -1.87 0.80 -5.97
N ASN A 437 -1.62 1.92 -5.31
CA ASN A 437 -0.51 2.15 -4.40
C ASN A 437 -0.83 3.29 -3.42
N ALA A 438 -0.01 3.42 -2.36
CA ALA A 438 -0.26 4.36 -1.27
C ALA A 438 -0.42 5.82 -1.75
N ILE A 439 0.48 6.31 -2.60
CA ILE A 439 0.48 7.71 -3.05
C ILE A 439 -0.71 8.04 -3.96
N ASN A 440 -1.16 7.10 -4.82
CA ASN A 440 -2.36 7.29 -5.64
C ASN A 440 -3.63 7.30 -4.79
N ALA A 441 -3.70 6.43 -3.77
CA ALA A 441 -4.80 6.44 -2.81
C ALA A 441 -4.84 7.77 -2.03
N MET A 442 -3.70 8.31 -1.60
CA MET A 442 -3.59 9.64 -0.99
C MET A 442 -4.08 10.74 -1.93
N GLY A 443 -3.65 10.72 -3.20
CA GLY A 443 -4.10 11.66 -4.22
C GLY A 443 -5.61 11.65 -4.42
N ALA A 444 -6.24 10.47 -4.38
CA ALA A 444 -7.69 10.33 -4.42
C ALA A 444 -8.36 10.94 -3.19
N GLY A 445 -7.79 10.72 -2.00
CA GLY A 445 -8.27 11.34 -0.75
C GLY A 445 -8.21 12.87 -0.79
N LYS A 446 -7.11 13.44 -1.30
CA LYS A 446 -6.98 14.91 -1.48
C LYS A 446 -8.01 15.49 -2.44
N LYS A 447 -8.23 14.84 -3.60
CA LYS A 447 -9.23 15.28 -4.57
C LYS A 447 -10.64 15.26 -3.96
N ALA A 448 -11.00 14.16 -3.28
CA ALA A 448 -12.27 14.04 -2.60
C ALA A 448 -12.44 15.10 -1.51
N ALA A 449 -11.43 15.30 -0.65
CA ALA A 449 -11.49 16.31 0.41
C ALA A 449 -11.65 17.72 -0.15
N LYS A 450 -10.96 18.06 -1.25
CA LYS A 450 -11.13 19.34 -1.94
C LYS A 450 -12.55 19.52 -2.45
N ALA A 451 -13.09 18.53 -3.15
CA ALA A 451 -14.45 18.60 -3.72
C ALA A 451 -15.53 18.67 -2.63
N ILE A 452 -15.38 17.88 -1.56
CA ILE A 452 -16.27 17.95 -0.39
C ILE A 452 -16.23 19.36 0.24
N ASN A 453 -15.03 19.91 0.47
CA ASN A 453 -14.88 21.24 1.05
C ASN A 453 -15.49 22.34 0.16
N GLU A 454 -15.36 22.22 -1.16
CA GLU A 454 -15.99 23.17 -2.12
C GLU A 454 -17.51 23.05 -2.11
N MET A 455 -18.05 21.84 -1.98
CA MET A 455 -19.50 21.60 -1.90
C MET A 455 -20.11 22.10 -0.58
N LEU A 456 -19.38 22.07 0.51
CA LEU A 456 -19.87 22.40 1.87
C LEU A 456 -19.69 23.88 2.25
N LYS A 457 -19.06 24.69 1.41
CA LYS A 457 -18.97 26.16 1.58
C LYS A 457 -20.32 26.80 1.33
#